data_55a1b776d58f54917f45747f14d02e0d
#
_entry.id   55a1b776d58f54917f45747f14d02e0d
#
_cell.length_a   1.000
_cell.length_b   1.000
_cell.length_c   1.000
_cell.angle_alpha   90.00
_cell.angle_beta   90.00
_cell.angle_gamma   90.00
#
_symmetry.space_group_name_H-M   'P 1'
#
loop_
_entity.id
_entity.type
_entity.pdbx_description
1 polymer ?
#
loop_
_entity_poly.entity_id
_entity_poly.type
_entity_poly.pdbx_seq_one_letter_code
_entity_poly.pdbx_strand_id
1 'polypeptide(L)'
;MRVLWTAVPALAALVATGLAATGFAASAAPTSLAPHRVVYDLSLAKATGTRGVENARGRIAFDFVGDNCEGYALTYRQVTVLESGEVGSKTSDMRTATFETGDGRSFRFRTDSEIEGAAAKKLDGDAERRREGGLAVRLKQPKPERFTFGDDPLFPSDHMKRLIAAARAGETTFSIKVFDGSDDGHKVYDTLAVIGRRLEPGAEEAIEAPLRIAAMQKLARWPVTLSYFTPGRGEQTPVYTITFELYENGVSRALKLDYGEFALKGDVAQFELKESASACQR
;
A
#
# COMPACT_ATOMS: atom_id res chain seq x y z
N MET A 1 -8.95 -68.98 66.59
CA MET A 1 -7.97 -68.33 65.72
C MET A 1 -8.77 -67.59 64.66
N ARG A 2 -8.61 -66.28 64.62
CA ARG A 2 -9.48 -65.34 63.91
C ARG A 2 -9.03 -65.18 62.45
N VAL A 3 -9.93 -65.39 61.48
CA VAL A 3 -9.75 -65.10 60.05
C VAL A 3 -10.31 -63.73 59.83
N LEU A 4 -9.43 -62.79 59.35
CA LEU A 4 -9.79 -61.45 58.93
C LEU A 4 -10.09 -61.43 57.41
N TRP A 5 -11.26 -61.02 57.08
CA TRP A 5 -11.72 -60.71 55.74
C TRP A 5 -11.30 -59.27 55.36
N THR A 6 -10.53 -59.09 54.35
CA THR A 6 -10.25 -57.77 53.78
C THR A 6 -11.05 -57.58 52.49
N ALA A 7 -11.94 -56.58 52.49
CA ALA A 7 -12.73 -56.18 51.37
C ALA A 7 -11.86 -55.33 50.37
N VAL A 8 -11.97 -55.63 49.08
CA VAL A 8 -11.33 -54.88 48.02
C VAL A 8 -12.37 -53.89 47.46
N PRO A 9 -12.10 -52.59 47.39
CA PRO A 9 -12.99 -51.66 46.71
C PRO A 9 -12.75 -51.66 45.17
N ALA A 10 -13.82 -51.79 44.41
CA ALA A 10 -13.83 -51.66 42.97
C ALA A 10 -13.64 -50.18 42.59
N LEU A 11 -12.59 -49.88 41.82
CA LEU A 11 -12.33 -48.58 41.20
C LEU A 11 -13.13 -48.51 39.90
N ALA A 12 -14.16 -47.66 39.86
CA ALA A 12 -14.87 -47.30 38.62
C ALA A 12 -14.04 -46.28 37.86
N ALA A 13 -13.47 -46.66 36.74
CA ALA A 13 -12.77 -45.75 35.82
C ALA A 13 -13.82 -44.96 34.97
N LEU A 14 -13.97 -43.67 35.26
CA LEU A 14 -14.68 -42.72 34.40
C LEU A 14 -13.81 -42.39 33.19
N VAL A 15 -14.20 -42.92 32.02
CA VAL A 15 -13.62 -42.52 30.74
C VAL A 15 -14.27 -41.21 30.32
N ALA A 16 -13.56 -40.10 30.54
CA ALA A 16 -13.95 -38.79 30.00
C ALA A 16 -13.56 -38.75 28.52
N THR A 17 -14.54 -38.93 27.65
CA THR A 17 -14.39 -38.67 26.21
C THR A 17 -14.31 -37.16 25.97
N GLY A 18 -13.08 -36.63 25.88
CA GLY A 18 -12.84 -35.28 25.46
C GLY A 18 -13.18 -35.10 23.97
N LEU A 19 -14.26 -34.41 23.66
CA LEU A 19 -14.49 -33.88 22.29
C LEU A 19 -13.40 -32.83 22.01
N ALA A 20 -12.39 -33.20 21.24
CA ALA A 20 -11.48 -32.24 20.63
C ALA A 20 -12.27 -31.45 19.58
N ALA A 21 -12.67 -30.22 19.91
CA ALA A 21 -13.19 -29.28 18.93
C ALA A 21 -12.05 -28.90 17.99
N THR A 22 -12.00 -29.55 16.83
CA THR A 22 -11.15 -29.14 15.72
C THR A 22 -11.69 -27.82 15.19
N GLY A 23 -11.16 -26.70 15.72
CA GLY A 23 -11.41 -25.39 15.16
C GLY A 23 -10.87 -25.35 13.73
N PHE A 24 -11.75 -25.39 12.76
CA PHE A 24 -11.40 -25.04 11.39
C PHE A 24 -10.98 -23.57 11.42
N ALA A 25 -9.67 -23.31 11.29
CA ALA A 25 -9.17 -21.98 10.98
C ALA A 25 -9.78 -21.64 9.59
N ALA A 26 -10.77 -20.76 9.59
CA ALA A 26 -11.31 -20.22 8.35
C ALA A 26 -10.15 -19.58 7.60
N SER A 27 -9.75 -20.13 6.47
CA SER A 27 -8.77 -19.52 5.59
C SER A 27 -9.32 -18.16 5.20
N ALA A 28 -8.65 -17.09 5.62
CA ALA A 28 -9.04 -15.75 5.25
C ALA A 28 -9.04 -15.66 3.72
N ALA A 29 -10.16 -15.22 3.14
CA ALA A 29 -10.25 -15.02 1.70
C ALA A 29 -9.11 -14.09 1.24
N PRO A 30 -8.50 -14.38 0.08
CA PRO A 30 -7.40 -13.56 -0.43
C PRO A 30 -7.86 -12.11 -0.57
N THR A 31 -7.03 -11.17 -0.13
CA THR A 31 -7.32 -9.74 -0.25
C THR A 31 -7.39 -9.38 -1.72
N SER A 32 -8.52 -8.83 -2.16
CA SER A 32 -8.71 -8.26 -3.49
C SER A 32 -8.75 -6.75 -3.38
N LEU A 33 -8.08 -6.06 -4.29
CA LEU A 33 -8.13 -4.61 -4.39
C LEU A 33 -9.25 -4.22 -5.35
N ALA A 34 -10.08 -3.25 -4.97
CA ALA A 34 -11.19 -2.82 -5.79
C ALA A 34 -10.71 -1.91 -6.93
N PRO A 35 -11.13 -2.17 -8.17
CA PRO A 35 -10.91 -1.24 -9.26
C PRO A 35 -11.65 0.08 -8.98
N HIS A 36 -10.94 1.21 -9.10
CA HIS A 36 -11.53 2.51 -8.82
C HIS A 36 -10.77 3.63 -9.51
N ARG A 37 -11.45 4.77 -9.66
CA ARG A 37 -10.85 6.02 -10.03
C ARG A 37 -11.06 7.02 -8.90
N VAL A 38 -10.01 7.74 -8.53
CA VAL A 38 -10.09 8.79 -7.53
C VAL A 38 -9.28 10.00 -7.97
N VAL A 39 -9.81 11.19 -7.67
CA VAL A 39 -9.12 12.46 -7.85
C VAL A 39 -8.99 13.12 -6.48
N TYR A 40 -7.77 13.48 -6.12
CA TYR A 40 -7.48 14.25 -4.91
C TYR A 40 -7.10 15.68 -5.29
N ASP A 41 -7.70 16.67 -4.63
CA ASP A 41 -7.21 18.02 -4.66
C ASP A 41 -6.14 18.21 -3.58
N LEU A 42 -4.98 18.74 -3.98
CA LEU A 42 -3.83 18.93 -3.10
C LEU A 42 -3.75 20.39 -2.61
N SER A 43 -3.41 20.54 -1.34
CA SER A 43 -3.10 21.83 -0.72
C SER A 43 -1.93 21.70 0.25
N LEU A 44 -1.29 22.82 0.58
CA LEU A 44 -0.21 22.85 1.57
C LEU A 44 -0.76 22.49 2.95
N ALA A 45 -0.20 21.47 3.60
CA ALA A 45 -0.53 21.09 4.97
C ALA A 45 0.50 21.63 5.97
N LYS A 46 1.78 21.67 5.57
CA LYS A 46 2.89 22.10 6.43
C LYS A 46 4.06 22.55 5.57
N ALA A 47 4.75 23.59 5.99
CA ALA A 47 6.06 23.98 5.46
C ALA A 47 7.00 24.28 6.65
N THR A 48 8.13 23.59 6.70
CA THR A 48 9.12 23.71 7.80
C THR A 48 10.53 23.92 7.29
N GLY A 49 10.73 23.83 5.96
CA GLY A 49 12.04 23.98 5.35
C GLY A 49 12.45 25.43 5.15
N THR A 50 13.76 25.64 5.02
CA THR A 50 14.36 26.94 4.74
C THR A 50 14.10 27.45 3.33
N ARG A 51 13.51 26.63 2.44
CA ARG A 51 13.19 26.99 1.05
C ARG A 51 11.88 27.78 0.89
N GLY A 52 11.24 28.15 1.98
CA GLY A 52 10.16 29.10 1.98
C GLY A 52 8.96 28.76 1.11
N VAL A 53 8.51 27.47 1.09
CA VAL A 53 7.24 27.14 0.45
C VAL A 53 6.12 27.82 1.23
N GLU A 54 5.48 28.80 0.59
CA GLU A 54 4.41 29.61 1.20
C GLU A 54 3.02 29.08 0.86
N ASN A 55 2.88 28.50 -0.35
CA ASN A 55 1.64 27.87 -0.82
C ASN A 55 1.94 26.68 -1.71
N ALA A 56 1.00 25.73 -1.72
CA ALA A 56 1.02 24.61 -2.65
C ALA A 56 -0.40 24.24 -3.05
N ARG A 57 -0.59 24.00 -4.33
CA ARG A 57 -1.85 23.47 -4.86
C ARG A 57 -1.57 22.43 -5.94
N GLY A 58 -2.49 21.52 -6.13
CA GLY A 58 -2.30 20.50 -7.15
C GLY A 58 -3.44 19.53 -7.21
N ARG A 59 -3.21 18.46 -7.96
CA ARG A 59 -4.19 17.39 -8.14
C ARG A 59 -3.49 16.08 -8.41
N ILE A 60 -4.00 15.00 -7.81
CA ILE A 60 -3.68 13.63 -8.16
C ILE A 60 -4.90 13.04 -8.87
N ALA A 61 -4.70 12.45 -10.03
CA ALA A 61 -5.65 11.55 -10.68
C ALA A 61 -5.07 10.13 -10.62
N PHE A 62 -5.82 9.21 -10.03
CA PHE A 62 -5.45 7.82 -9.83
C PHE A 62 -6.54 6.94 -10.43
N ASP A 63 -6.18 6.09 -11.39
CA ASP A 63 -7.06 5.16 -12.07
C ASP A 63 -6.47 3.75 -11.94
N PHE A 64 -7.13 2.89 -11.17
CA PHE A 64 -6.69 1.55 -10.83
C PHE A 64 -7.71 0.53 -11.32
N VAL A 65 -7.27 -0.46 -12.09
CA VAL A 65 -8.12 -1.47 -12.69
C VAL A 65 -7.47 -2.85 -12.63
N GLY A 66 -8.28 -3.89 -12.78
CA GLY A 66 -7.82 -5.27 -12.82
C GLY A 66 -8.27 -6.10 -11.62
N ASP A 67 -7.70 -7.27 -11.48
CA ASP A 67 -8.04 -8.26 -10.45
C ASP A 67 -6.84 -9.16 -10.10
N ASN A 68 -7.07 -10.08 -9.15
CA ASN A 68 -6.04 -11.03 -8.71
C ASN A 68 -5.65 -12.08 -9.77
N CYS A 69 -6.39 -12.21 -10.87
CA CYS A 69 -6.14 -13.20 -11.91
C CYS A 69 -5.26 -12.65 -13.03
N GLU A 70 -5.73 -11.59 -13.63
CA GLU A 70 -5.04 -10.98 -14.77
C GLU A 70 -3.95 -10.03 -14.31
N GLY A 71 -4.13 -9.43 -13.14
CA GLY A 71 -3.24 -8.44 -12.59
C GLY A 71 -3.87 -7.07 -12.47
N TYR A 72 -3.07 -6.10 -12.04
CA TYR A 72 -3.50 -4.75 -11.76
C TYR A 72 -2.75 -3.73 -12.59
N ALA A 73 -3.48 -2.83 -13.21
CA ALA A 73 -2.94 -1.68 -13.92
C ALA A 73 -3.28 -0.39 -13.17
N LEU A 74 -2.29 0.48 -13.06
CA LEU A 74 -2.42 1.82 -12.51
C LEU A 74 -2.06 2.85 -13.57
N THR A 75 -2.90 3.88 -13.71
CA THR A 75 -2.56 5.15 -14.35
C THR A 75 -2.64 6.25 -13.29
N TYR A 76 -1.54 6.94 -13.09
CA TYR A 76 -1.37 7.98 -12.08
C TYR A 76 -0.87 9.26 -12.73
N ARG A 77 -1.44 10.40 -12.35
CA ARG A 77 -0.89 11.71 -12.69
C ARG A 77 -0.98 12.63 -11.49
N GLN A 78 0.14 13.26 -11.16
CA GLN A 78 0.20 14.31 -10.15
C GLN A 78 0.70 15.59 -10.77
N VAL A 79 -0.08 16.66 -10.66
CA VAL A 79 0.34 18.03 -10.99
C VAL A 79 0.39 18.81 -9.68
N THR A 80 1.51 19.47 -9.43
CA THR A 80 1.70 20.28 -8.22
C THR A 80 2.34 21.61 -8.61
N VAL A 81 1.79 22.70 -8.08
CA VAL A 81 2.35 24.04 -8.15
C VAL A 81 2.80 24.42 -6.75
N LEU A 82 4.09 24.69 -6.58
CA LEU A 82 4.69 25.19 -5.35
C LEU A 82 5.00 26.67 -5.53
N GLU A 83 4.59 27.49 -4.57
CA GLU A 83 4.85 28.92 -4.56
C GLU A 83 5.79 29.25 -3.40
N SER A 84 6.83 30.04 -3.70
CA SER A 84 7.84 30.51 -2.75
C SER A 84 8.17 31.96 -3.04
N GLY A 85 8.25 32.79 -2.01
CA GLY A 85 8.58 34.21 -2.16
C GLY A 85 9.96 34.46 -2.79
N GLU A 86 10.92 33.56 -2.59
CA GLU A 86 12.29 33.72 -3.09
C GLU A 86 12.47 33.20 -4.53
N VAL A 87 11.79 32.08 -4.88
CA VAL A 87 12.03 31.34 -6.13
C VAL A 87 10.86 31.47 -7.11
N GLY A 88 9.76 32.10 -6.68
CA GLY A 88 8.53 32.19 -7.44
C GLY A 88 7.74 30.87 -7.47
N SER A 89 6.93 30.70 -8.51
CA SER A 89 6.10 29.51 -8.69
C SER A 89 6.84 28.46 -9.51
N LYS A 90 6.72 27.19 -9.14
CA LYS A 90 7.23 26.04 -9.92
C LYS A 90 6.16 24.99 -10.08
N THR A 91 5.97 24.54 -11.31
CA THR A 91 5.06 23.47 -11.67
C THR A 91 5.81 22.14 -11.84
N SER A 92 5.25 21.07 -11.28
CA SER A 92 5.68 19.68 -11.52
C SER A 92 4.50 18.90 -12.07
N ASP A 93 4.71 18.14 -13.16
CA ASP A 93 3.76 17.19 -13.76
C ASP A 93 4.43 15.81 -13.86
N MET A 94 3.92 14.85 -13.12
CA MET A 94 4.38 13.47 -13.12
C MET A 94 3.26 12.55 -13.58
N ARG A 95 3.57 11.68 -14.53
CA ARG A 95 2.66 10.67 -15.09
C ARG A 95 3.31 9.31 -14.96
N THR A 96 2.63 8.39 -14.29
CA THR A 96 3.09 7.02 -14.10
C THR A 96 2.05 6.05 -14.61
N ALA A 97 2.49 5.03 -15.33
CA ALA A 97 1.69 3.88 -15.70
C ALA A 97 2.41 2.61 -15.27
N THR A 98 1.71 1.73 -14.57
CA THR A 98 2.25 0.44 -14.13
C THR A 98 1.31 -0.69 -14.44
N PHE A 99 1.87 -1.90 -14.53
CA PHE A 99 1.11 -3.13 -14.60
C PHE A 99 1.83 -4.21 -13.79
N GLU A 100 1.13 -4.82 -12.86
CA GLU A 100 1.58 -5.93 -12.04
C GLU A 100 0.75 -7.17 -12.37
N THR A 101 1.39 -8.29 -12.71
CA THR A 101 0.69 -9.55 -12.99
C THR A 101 -0.01 -10.09 -11.73
N GLY A 102 -1.14 -10.79 -11.91
CA GLY A 102 -1.96 -11.30 -10.79
C GLY A 102 -1.21 -12.25 -9.85
N ASP A 103 -0.20 -12.97 -10.38
CA ASP A 103 0.70 -13.83 -9.62
C ASP A 103 1.85 -13.07 -8.92
N GLY A 104 1.94 -11.75 -9.10
CA GLY A 104 2.98 -10.90 -8.52
C GLY A 104 4.39 -11.17 -9.03
N ARG A 105 4.54 -11.82 -10.21
CA ARG A 105 5.86 -12.21 -10.75
C ARG A 105 6.50 -11.17 -11.63
N SER A 106 5.69 -10.39 -12.33
CA SER A 106 6.15 -9.37 -13.28
C SER A 106 5.56 -8.01 -12.97
N PHE A 107 6.37 -6.99 -13.14
CA PHE A 107 5.99 -5.59 -12.96
C PHE A 107 6.53 -4.75 -14.11
N ARG A 108 5.68 -4.02 -14.78
CA ARG A 108 6.04 -3.04 -15.82
C ARG A 108 5.76 -1.65 -15.30
N PHE A 109 6.67 -0.73 -15.55
CA PHE A 109 6.55 0.64 -15.06
C PHE A 109 7.05 1.63 -16.11
N ARG A 110 6.37 2.75 -16.17
CA ARG A 110 6.76 3.91 -16.98
C ARG A 110 6.40 5.18 -16.22
N THR A 111 7.36 6.10 -16.12
CA THR A 111 7.16 7.41 -15.52
C THR A 111 7.72 8.50 -16.44
N ASP A 112 6.91 9.50 -16.76
CA ASP A 112 7.28 10.74 -17.41
C ASP A 112 7.14 11.87 -16.37
N SER A 113 8.23 12.60 -16.09
CA SER A 113 8.26 13.68 -15.08
C SER A 113 8.82 14.95 -15.69
N GLU A 114 8.05 16.03 -15.57
CA GLU A 114 8.40 17.36 -16.03
C GLU A 114 8.36 18.32 -14.84
N ILE A 115 9.44 19.04 -14.61
CA ILE A 115 9.53 20.11 -13.61
C ILE A 115 9.91 21.37 -14.36
N GLU A 116 9.16 22.44 -14.14
CA GLU A 116 9.41 23.73 -14.77
C GLU A 116 10.83 24.22 -14.50
N GLY A 117 11.54 24.54 -15.58
CA GLY A 117 12.95 24.94 -15.53
C GLY A 117 13.96 23.78 -15.44
N ALA A 118 13.53 22.52 -15.53
CA ALA A 118 14.40 21.36 -15.57
C ALA A 118 14.16 20.49 -16.81
N ALA A 119 15.15 19.67 -17.16
CA ALA A 119 14.99 18.70 -18.25
C ALA A 119 13.95 17.64 -17.87
N ALA A 120 13.06 17.31 -18.82
CA ALA A 120 12.10 16.23 -18.64
C ALA A 120 12.82 14.89 -18.40
N LYS A 121 12.33 14.10 -17.44
CA LYS A 121 12.85 12.79 -17.14
C LYS A 121 11.86 11.72 -17.59
N LYS A 122 12.39 10.65 -18.20
CA LYS A 122 11.60 9.49 -18.61
C LYS A 122 12.24 8.23 -18.06
N LEU A 123 11.40 7.39 -17.51
CA LEU A 123 11.75 6.07 -17.01
C LEU A 123 10.81 5.05 -17.62
N ASP A 124 11.35 3.98 -18.20
CA ASP A 124 10.58 2.84 -18.72
C ASP A 124 11.35 1.56 -18.43
N GLY A 125 10.69 0.60 -17.83
CA GLY A 125 11.31 -0.66 -17.49
C GLY A 125 10.32 -1.75 -17.13
N ASP A 126 10.89 -2.93 -16.95
CA ASP A 126 10.20 -4.10 -16.43
C ASP A 126 11.07 -4.83 -15.40
N ALA A 127 10.40 -5.47 -14.46
CA ALA A 127 11.02 -6.24 -13.40
C ALA A 127 10.36 -7.61 -13.28
N GLU A 128 11.16 -8.66 -13.09
CA GLU A 128 10.69 -10.03 -12.95
C GLU A 128 11.33 -10.73 -11.76
N ARG A 129 10.52 -11.43 -10.97
CA ARG A 129 11.01 -12.30 -9.89
C ARG A 129 11.70 -13.51 -10.49
N ARG A 130 12.92 -13.78 -10.04
CA ARG A 130 13.71 -14.92 -10.47
C ARG A 130 13.25 -16.18 -9.74
N ARG A 131 13.34 -17.32 -10.41
CA ARG A 131 12.96 -18.62 -9.81
C ARG A 131 13.88 -19.02 -8.64
N GLU A 132 15.13 -18.65 -8.72
CA GLU A 132 16.16 -18.86 -7.71
C GLU A 132 16.19 -17.79 -6.61
N GLY A 133 15.23 -16.88 -6.60
CA GLY A 133 15.13 -15.73 -5.69
C GLY A 133 15.78 -14.47 -6.26
N GLY A 134 15.34 -13.33 -5.75
CA GLY A 134 15.75 -12.00 -6.19
C GLY A 134 14.94 -11.45 -7.36
N LEU A 135 15.25 -10.23 -7.74
CA LEU A 135 14.55 -9.46 -8.76
C LEU A 135 15.48 -9.11 -9.91
N ALA A 136 15.11 -9.44 -11.15
CA ALA A 136 15.77 -8.98 -12.36
C ALA A 136 15.03 -7.74 -12.92
N VAL A 137 15.78 -6.68 -13.20
CA VAL A 137 15.25 -5.42 -13.74
C VAL A 137 15.87 -5.14 -15.09
N ARG A 138 15.04 -4.72 -16.03
CA ARG A 138 15.45 -4.25 -17.34
C ARG A 138 14.89 -2.85 -17.59
N LEU A 139 15.76 -1.86 -17.61
CA LEU A 139 15.43 -0.51 -18.03
C LEU A 139 15.52 -0.40 -19.56
N LYS A 140 14.63 0.39 -20.14
CA LYS A 140 14.63 0.80 -21.54
C LYS A 140 14.96 2.29 -21.67
N GLN A 141 14.52 3.08 -20.73
CA GLN A 141 14.79 4.53 -20.59
C GLN A 141 15.21 4.84 -19.15
N PRO A 142 16.12 5.82 -18.92
CA PRO A 142 16.72 6.76 -19.91
C PRO A 142 17.74 6.10 -20.86
N LYS A 143 18.33 4.98 -20.49
CA LYS A 143 19.23 4.16 -21.31
C LYS A 143 18.96 2.68 -21.05
N PRO A 144 19.15 1.81 -22.05
CA PRO A 144 19.01 0.37 -21.85
C PRO A 144 20.04 -0.14 -20.83
N GLU A 145 19.53 -0.81 -19.78
CA GLU A 145 20.35 -1.39 -18.71
C GLU A 145 19.68 -2.65 -18.15
N ARG A 146 20.47 -3.58 -17.62
CA ARG A 146 19.97 -4.79 -16.91
C ARG A 146 20.79 -4.98 -15.66
N PHE A 147 20.07 -5.27 -14.57
CA PHE A 147 20.69 -5.54 -13.27
C PHE A 147 19.77 -6.42 -12.41
N THR A 148 20.27 -6.88 -11.28
CA THR A 148 19.53 -7.74 -10.37
C THR A 148 19.69 -7.28 -8.94
N PHE A 149 18.61 -7.45 -8.15
CA PHE A 149 18.66 -7.39 -6.70
C PHE A 149 18.65 -8.81 -6.13
N GLY A 150 19.39 -9.02 -5.04
CA GLY A 150 19.38 -10.28 -4.30
C GLY A 150 18.13 -10.45 -3.42
N ASP A 151 17.46 -9.35 -3.09
CA ASP A 151 16.23 -9.33 -2.31
C ASP A 151 15.01 -9.72 -3.17
N ASP A 152 13.94 -10.19 -2.50
CA ASP A 152 12.60 -10.42 -3.08
C ASP A 152 11.62 -9.32 -2.62
N PRO A 153 11.74 -8.08 -3.12
CA PRO A 153 10.84 -7.01 -2.75
C PRO A 153 9.43 -7.26 -3.29
N LEU A 154 8.41 -6.76 -2.61
CA LEU A 154 7.06 -6.77 -3.15
C LEU A 154 6.90 -5.71 -4.23
N PHE A 155 5.98 -5.95 -5.16
CA PHE A 155 5.44 -4.92 -6.03
C PHE A 155 4.27 -4.19 -5.35
N PRO A 156 3.86 -3.02 -5.84
CA PRO A 156 2.92 -2.15 -5.14
C PRO A 156 1.57 -2.78 -4.80
N SER A 157 0.97 -3.58 -5.70
CA SER A 157 -0.33 -4.21 -5.43
C SER A 157 -0.20 -5.31 -4.38
N ASP A 158 0.84 -6.13 -4.43
CA ASP A 158 1.12 -7.14 -3.41
C ASP A 158 1.45 -6.51 -2.06
N HIS A 159 2.20 -5.40 -2.05
CA HIS A 159 2.45 -4.63 -0.83
C HIS A 159 1.13 -4.18 -0.18
N MET A 160 0.24 -3.57 -0.96
CA MET A 160 -1.07 -3.12 -0.47
C MET A 160 -1.93 -4.28 0.05
N LYS A 161 -1.97 -5.41 -0.66
CA LYS A 161 -2.71 -6.61 -0.21
C LYS A 161 -2.17 -7.13 1.13
N ARG A 162 -0.85 -7.18 1.32
CA ARG A 162 -0.24 -7.63 2.57
C ARG A 162 -0.44 -6.64 3.71
N LEU A 163 -0.38 -5.34 3.42
CA LEU A 163 -0.68 -4.30 4.40
C LEU A 163 -2.14 -4.42 4.92
N ILE A 164 -3.10 -4.64 4.03
CA ILE A 164 -4.50 -4.88 4.42
C ILE A 164 -4.64 -6.17 5.23
N ALA A 165 -3.93 -7.23 4.86
CA ALA A 165 -3.95 -8.50 5.61
C ALA A 165 -3.38 -8.32 7.03
N ALA A 166 -2.28 -7.60 7.19
CA ALA A 166 -1.69 -7.25 8.49
C ALA A 166 -2.67 -6.41 9.33
N ALA A 167 -3.31 -5.39 8.74
CA ALA A 167 -4.31 -4.57 9.40
C ALA A 167 -5.52 -5.39 9.87
N ARG A 168 -6.01 -6.33 9.05
CA ARG A 168 -7.09 -7.25 9.42
C ARG A 168 -6.70 -8.23 10.53
N ALA A 169 -5.42 -8.62 10.58
CA ALA A 169 -4.88 -9.46 11.65
C ALA A 169 -4.65 -8.70 12.97
N GLY A 170 -4.86 -7.37 12.98
CA GLY A 170 -4.66 -6.52 14.15
C GLY A 170 -3.20 -6.15 14.41
N GLU A 171 -2.33 -6.32 13.42
CA GLU A 171 -0.94 -5.87 13.52
C GLU A 171 -0.89 -4.34 13.56
N THR A 172 -0.01 -3.79 14.37
CA THR A 172 0.18 -2.34 14.53
C THR A 172 1.34 -1.81 13.70
N THR A 173 2.21 -2.69 13.23
CA THR A 173 3.34 -2.37 12.36
C THR A 173 3.51 -3.44 11.29
N PHE A 174 3.93 -3.03 10.10
CA PHE A 174 4.25 -3.92 8.99
C PHE A 174 5.46 -3.39 8.24
N SER A 175 6.49 -4.20 8.11
CA SER A 175 7.73 -3.83 7.40
C SER A 175 8.03 -4.83 6.30
N ILE A 176 8.34 -4.31 5.12
CA ILE A 176 8.70 -5.13 3.94
C ILE A 176 9.51 -4.31 2.95
N LYS A 177 10.28 -4.98 2.10
CA LYS A 177 10.96 -4.35 0.97
C LYS A 177 10.00 -4.19 -0.20
N VAL A 178 10.07 -3.04 -0.88
CA VAL A 178 9.21 -2.71 -2.03
C VAL A 178 10.07 -2.24 -3.21
N PHE A 179 9.75 -2.72 -4.39
CA PHE A 179 10.22 -2.18 -5.66
C PHE A 179 9.01 -1.63 -6.42
N ASP A 180 8.97 -0.33 -6.60
CA ASP A 180 7.85 0.39 -7.25
C ASP A 180 8.24 1.03 -8.59
N GLY A 181 9.48 0.83 -9.03
CA GLY A 181 10.00 1.41 -10.27
C GLY A 181 10.11 2.94 -10.25
N SER A 182 10.13 3.57 -9.06
CA SER A 182 10.25 5.03 -8.93
C SER A 182 11.70 5.52 -9.06
N ASP A 183 11.90 6.83 -8.93
CA ASP A 183 13.17 7.54 -9.07
C ASP A 183 13.87 7.26 -10.41
N ASP A 184 14.91 6.45 -10.37
CA ASP A 184 15.71 6.03 -11.52
C ASP A 184 15.56 4.53 -11.86
N GLY A 185 14.66 3.83 -11.14
CA GLY A 185 14.42 2.40 -11.30
C GLY A 185 15.49 1.50 -10.65
N HIS A 186 16.47 2.07 -9.91
CA HIS A 186 17.56 1.33 -9.28
C HIS A 186 17.37 1.12 -7.77
N LYS A 187 16.18 1.41 -7.22
CA LYS A 187 15.98 1.38 -5.78
C LYS A 187 14.95 0.32 -5.36
N VAL A 188 15.32 -0.42 -4.34
CA VAL A 188 14.41 -1.17 -3.49
C VAL A 188 14.33 -0.39 -2.18
N TYR A 189 13.12 -0.07 -1.75
CA TYR A 189 12.91 0.66 -0.50
C TYR A 189 12.63 -0.31 0.65
N ASP A 190 13.19 -0.03 1.81
CA ASP A 190 12.70 -0.57 3.07
C ASP A 190 11.46 0.25 3.46
N THR A 191 10.34 -0.41 3.75
CA THR A 191 9.11 0.28 4.16
C THR A 191 8.71 -0.09 5.57
N LEU A 192 8.14 0.87 6.28
CA LEU A 192 7.51 0.69 7.58
C LEU A 192 6.13 1.33 7.56
N ALA A 193 5.12 0.51 7.72
CA ALA A 193 3.77 0.96 7.99
C ALA A 193 3.48 0.90 9.49
N VAL A 194 2.97 2.01 10.04
CA VAL A 194 2.33 2.06 11.35
C VAL A 194 0.84 2.06 11.12
N ILE A 195 0.13 1.07 11.66
CA ILE A 195 -1.28 0.82 11.43
C ILE A 195 -2.05 1.20 12.69
N GLY A 196 -2.96 2.14 12.55
CA GLY A 196 -3.82 2.60 13.64
C GLY A 196 -4.97 1.63 13.93
N ARG A 197 -5.77 2.00 14.93
CA ARG A 197 -6.95 1.22 15.29
C ARG A 197 -7.95 1.15 14.14
N ARG A 198 -8.57 -0.03 13.96
CA ARG A 198 -9.65 -0.24 13.00
C ARG A 198 -10.81 0.72 13.27
N LEU A 199 -11.26 1.41 12.25
CA LEU A 199 -12.45 2.24 12.23
C LEU A 199 -13.58 1.42 11.60
N GLU A 200 -14.64 1.23 12.37
CA GLU A 200 -15.77 0.39 11.92
C GLU A 200 -16.59 1.09 10.83
N PRO A 201 -17.34 0.33 10.02
CA PRO A 201 -18.30 0.90 9.09
C PRO A 201 -19.25 1.88 9.78
N GLY A 202 -19.47 3.03 9.18
CA GLY A 202 -20.36 4.06 9.75
C GLY A 202 -19.74 4.88 10.90
N ALA A 203 -18.46 4.66 11.25
CA ALA A 203 -17.78 5.54 12.21
C ALA A 203 -17.87 7.00 11.75
N GLU A 204 -18.36 7.85 12.67
CA GLU A 204 -18.64 9.28 12.41
C GLU A 204 -17.35 10.10 12.34
N GLU A 205 -16.68 10.04 11.23
CA GLU A 205 -15.68 11.02 10.86
C GLU A 205 -16.16 11.75 9.60
N ALA A 206 -15.68 12.98 9.43
CA ALA A 206 -15.99 13.79 8.25
C ALA A 206 -15.42 13.13 6.98
N ILE A 207 -16.20 12.23 6.39
CA ILE A 207 -15.84 11.56 5.13
C ILE A 207 -16.16 12.51 3.98
N GLU A 208 -15.25 12.62 3.03
CA GLU A 208 -15.43 13.43 1.82
C GLU A 208 -16.68 12.98 1.04
N ALA A 209 -17.45 13.94 0.53
CA ALA A 209 -18.73 13.69 -0.11
C ALA A 209 -18.69 12.61 -1.22
N PRO A 210 -17.67 12.54 -2.10
CA PRO A 210 -17.61 11.51 -3.13
C PRO A 210 -17.52 10.07 -2.61
N LEU A 211 -17.01 9.86 -1.38
CA LEU A 211 -16.89 8.53 -0.76
C LEU A 211 -18.17 8.11 0.01
N ARG A 212 -19.18 8.97 0.13
CA ARG A 212 -20.43 8.67 0.85
C ARG A 212 -21.40 7.79 0.05
N ILE A 213 -20.87 6.81 -0.68
CA ILE A 213 -21.65 5.82 -1.42
C ILE A 213 -21.86 4.56 -0.59
N ALA A 214 -22.99 3.88 -0.79
CA ALA A 214 -23.38 2.70 0.01
C ALA A 214 -22.32 1.58 0.02
N ALA A 215 -21.56 1.41 -1.05
CA ALA A 215 -20.50 0.42 -1.13
C ALA A 215 -19.33 0.74 -0.18
N MET A 216 -18.94 2.02 -0.05
CA MET A 216 -17.84 2.44 0.82
C MET A 216 -18.25 2.52 2.29
N GLN A 217 -19.51 2.89 2.56
CA GLN A 217 -20.04 3.01 3.93
C GLN A 217 -20.08 1.69 4.71
N LYS A 218 -20.01 0.55 4.00
CA LYS A 218 -20.02 -0.79 4.60
C LYS A 218 -18.62 -1.32 4.93
N LEU A 219 -17.58 -0.59 4.56
CA LEU A 219 -16.19 -1.04 4.67
C LEU A 219 -15.54 -0.48 5.93
N ALA A 220 -14.78 -1.33 6.61
CA ALA A 220 -13.84 -0.90 7.64
C ALA A 220 -12.62 -0.23 6.99
N ARG A 221 -11.92 0.59 7.79
CA ARG A 221 -10.70 1.25 7.36
C ARG A 221 -9.72 1.42 8.53
N TRP A 222 -8.48 1.70 8.21
CA TRP A 222 -7.42 1.92 9.20
C TRP A 222 -6.65 3.19 8.87
N PRO A 223 -6.33 4.07 9.85
CA PRO A 223 -5.29 5.06 9.72
C PRO A 223 -3.95 4.36 9.52
N VAL A 224 -3.20 4.76 8.50
CA VAL A 224 -1.88 4.18 8.17
C VAL A 224 -0.90 5.32 7.95
N THR A 225 0.29 5.18 8.53
CA THR A 225 1.47 5.98 8.17
C THR A 225 2.50 5.05 7.57
N LEU A 226 2.82 5.25 6.30
CA LEU A 226 3.75 4.44 5.53
C LEU A 226 4.99 5.28 5.20
N SER A 227 6.13 4.85 5.71
CA SER A 227 7.44 5.50 5.51
C SER A 227 8.32 4.67 4.60
N TYR A 228 9.02 5.35 3.68
CA TYR A 228 9.96 4.77 2.74
C TYR A 228 11.38 5.17 3.11
N PHE A 229 12.27 4.20 3.20
CA PHE A 229 13.67 4.40 3.54
C PHE A 229 14.56 3.87 2.41
N THR A 230 15.62 4.59 2.10
CA THR A 230 16.70 4.04 1.28
C THR A 230 17.47 3.02 2.12
N PRO A 231 17.78 1.81 1.59
CA PRO A 231 18.55 0.82 2.34
C PRO A 231 19.87 1.39 2.87
N GLY A 232 20.17 1.16 4.14
CA GLY A 232 21.36 1.68 4.79
C GLY A 232 21.56 1.11 6.18
N ARG A 233 22.61 1.56 6.87
CA ARG A 233 22.93 1.18 8.26
C ARG A 233 22.79 2.39 9.18
N GLY A 234 22.32 2.14 10.42
CA GLY A 234 22.15 3.17 11.45
C GLY A 234 20.77 3.85 11.43
N GLU A 235 20.64 4.98 12.11
CA GLU A 235 19.43 5.80 12.09
C GLU A 235 19.17 6.32 10.68
N GLN A 236 17.93 6.14 10.23
CA GLN A 236 17.49 6.56 8.90
C GLN A 236 16.31 7.52 9.01
N THR A 237 16.40 8.61 8.28
CA THR A 237 15.25 9.47 8.03
C THR A 237 14.52 8.95 6.80
N PRO A 238 13.17 8.81 6.83
CA PRO A 238 12.44 8.43 5.65
C PRO A 238 12.64 9.47 4.54
N VAL A 239 12.85 8.98 3.32
CA VAL A 239 12.92 9.85 2.12
C VAL A 239 11.55 10.40 1.75
N TYR A 240 10.50 9.69 2.19
CA TYR A 240 9.11 10.02 1.93
C TYR A 240 8.20 9.32 2.95
N THR A 241 7.18 10.03 3.40
CA THR A 241 6.14 9.45 4.27
C THR A 241 4.76 9.82 3.74
N ILE A 242 3.88 8.84 3.66
CA ILE A 242 2.48 9.03 3.33
C ILE A 242 1.60 8.59 4.50
N THR A 243 0.69 9.45 4.94
CA THR A 243 -0.37 9.10 5.90
C THR A 243 -1.71 9.12 5.18
N PHE A 244 -2.54 8.13 5.44
CA PHE A 244 -3.84 7.98 4.80
C PHE A 244 -4.75 7.08 5.64
N GLU A 245 -6.04 7.08 5.36
CA GLU A 245 -6.95 6.05 5.82
C GLU A 245 -7.15 5.03 4.70
N LEU A 246 -6.85 3.77 5.00
CA LEU A 246 -6.92 2.65 4.09
C LEU A 246 -8.20 1.84 4.32
N TYR A 247 -9.08 1.82 3.34
CA TYR A 247 -10.23 0.91 3.35
C TYR A 247 -9.79 -0.53 3.06
N GLU A 248 -10.55 -1.48 3.59
CA GLU A 248 -10.27 -2.91 3.41
C GLU A 248 -10.32 -3.41 1.96
N ASN A 249 -10.81 -2.60 1.03
CA ASN A 249 -10.80 -2.85 -0.41
C ASN A 249 -9.66 -2.15 -1.17
N GLY A 250 -8.72 -1.49 -0.46
CA GLY A 250 -7.56 -0.82 -1.04
C GLY A 250 -7.77 0.64 -1.43
N VAL A 251 -8.98 1.18 -1.35
CA VAL A 251 -9.22 2.62 -1.55
C VAL A 251 -8.61 3.40 -0.39
N SER A 252 -8.01 4.54 -0.70
CA SER A 252 -7.40 5.44 0.30
C SER A 252 -8.08 6.81 0.30
N ARG A 253 -8.09 7.47 1.49
CA ARG A 253 -8.58 8.84 1.69
C ARG A 253 -7.72 9.62 2.68
N ALA A 254 -8.03 10.90 2.86
CA ALA A 254 -7.36 11.77 3.83
C ALA A 254 -5.83 11.72 3.69
N LEU A 255 -5.33 11.89 2.46
CA LEU A 255 -3.91 11.79 2.18
C LEU A 255 -3.13 12.93 2.84
N LYS A 256 -1.94 12.58 3.37
CA LYS A 256 -0.89 13.54 3.69
C LYS A 256 0.43 13.01 3.13
N LEU A 257 1.04 13.79 2.25
CA LEU A 257 2.27 13.48 1.54
C LEU A 257 3.38 14.31 2.15
N ASP A 258 4.28 13.71 2.91
CA ASP A 258 5.34 14.41 3.64
C ASP A 258 6.69 14.20 2.94
N TYR A 259 7.25 15.28 2.43
CA TYR A 259 8.54 15.34 1.72
C TYR A 259 9.68 15.87 2.61
N GLY A 260 9.46 15.96 3.92
CA GLY A 260 10.42 16.49 4.91
C GLY A 260 10.35 18.02 5.05
N GLU A 261 10.67 18.76 4.01
CA GLU A 261 10.65 20.22 4.02
C GLU A 261 9.23 20.81 3.97
N PHE A 262 8.30 20.11 3.33
CA PHE A 262 6.88 20.47 3.29
C PHE A 262 6.01 19.21 3.20
N ALA A 263 4.75 19.37 3.53
CA ALA A 263 3.75 18.32 3.37
C ALA A 263 2.52 18.85 2.63
N LEU A 264 1.94 18.00 1.79
CA LEU A 264 0.68 18.26 1.09
C LEU A 264 -0.44 17.45 1.75
N LYS A 265 -1.63 18.04 1.82
CA LYS A 265 -2.88 17.37 2.14
C LYS A 265 -3.59 17.04 0.82
N GLY A 266 -4.20 15.85 0.72
CA GLY A 266 -5.00 15.43 -0.42
C GLY A 266 -6.40 15.04 0.03
N ASP A 267 -7.40 15.82 -0.39
CA ASP A 267 -8.82 15.56 -0.13
C ASP A 267 -9.47 14.95 -1.38
N VAL A 268 -10.33 13.94 -1.20
CA VAL A 268 -11.03 13.30 -2.32
C VAL A 268 -12.05 14.27 -2.92
N ALA A 269 -11.79 14.70 -4.16
CA ALA A 269 -12.65 15.57 -4.94
C ALA A 269 -13.60 14.78 -5.86
N GLN A 270 -13.18 13.63 -6.38
CA GLN A 270 -13.97 12.74 -7.21
C GLN A 270 -13.65 11.28 -6.87
N PHE A 271 -14.64 10.43 -6.91
CA PHE A 271 -14.50 8.99 -6.70
C PHE A 271 -15.49 8.20 -7.54
N GLU A 272 -15.00 7.12 -8.15
CA GLU A 272 -15.80 6.16 -8.91
C GLU A 272 -15.28 4.75 -8.59
N LEU A 273 -16.15 3.92 -8.03
CA LEU A 273 -15.89 2.50 -7.89
C LEU A 273 -16.21 1.82 -9.21
N LYS A 274 -15.27 1.10 -9.78
CA LYS A 274 -15.43 0.39 -11.04
C LYS A 274 -15.86 -1.05 -10.81
N GLU A 275 -16.50 -1.64 -11.81
CA GLU A 275 -16.79 -3.07 -11.78
C GLU A 275 -15.49 -3.87 -11.91
N SER A 276 -15.37 -4.93 -11.10
CA SER A 276 -14.29 -5.89 -11.25
C SER A 276 -14.54 -6.72 -12.51
N ALA A 277 -13.60 -6.78 -13.42
CA ALA A 277 -13.66 -7.71 -14.52
C ALA A 277 -13.66 -9.12 -13.93
N SER A 278 -14.75 -9.84 -14.09
CA SER A 278 -15.08 -11.21 -13.70
C SER A 278 -14.23 -11.89 -12.60
N ALA A 279 -14.93 -12.53 -11.65
CA ALA A 279 -14.28 -13.46 -10.72
C ALA A 279 -13.44 -14.47 -11.52
N CYS A 280 -12.20 -14.72 -11.07
CA CYS A 280 -11.36 -15.79 -11.63
C CYS A 280 -12.17 -17.06 -11.82
N GLN A 281 -12.56 -17.37 -13.04
CA GLN A 281 -13.13 -18.67 -13.35
C GLN A 281 -12.01 -19.70 -13.20
N ARG A 282 -12.16 -20.56 -12.20
CA ARG A 282 -11.34 -21.76 -12.05
C ARG A 282 -11.80 -22.85 -12.99
#